data_6eaeb8ad124433f4eeb00d2f9f61a3df
#
_entry.id   6eaeb8ad124433f4eeb00d2f9f61a3df
#
_cell.length_a   1.000
_cell.length_b   1.000
_cell.length_c   1.000
_cell.angle_alpha   90.00
_cell.angle_beta   90.00
_cell.angle_gamma   90.00
#
_symmetry.space_group_name_H-M   'P 1'
#
loop_
_entity.id
_entity.type
_entity.pdbx_description
1 polymer ?
#
loop_
_entity_poly.entity_id
_entity_poly.type
_entity_poly.pdbx_seq_one_letter_code
_entity_poly.pdbx_strand_id
1 'polypeptide(L)'
;MSKKIKVAMVSLGCSKNQVDAEQMMAKIADRGYAFVAEPGMADIVLVNTCGFIQSAKEEAIGWIMELIDLKNEGRIKRIIVTGCLSERYRDQFAEEFPEIDAVVGIAEYGKIADIVDGLTDFDKPAHAEGTPAVCYFGKKEEHSMEGKRIISTLPHYAYLRIADGCDNCCTYCAIPKIRGRYRSRKMEDIVEETRLLARDGVKEIVIIAQDVSRYGLDLYNRLALPELLDKLCEIDGLKWIRMLYCYPERITDELIDCMKRQDKIVKYLDIPDRKSVV
;
A
#
# COMPACT_ATOMS: atom_id res chain seq x y z
N MET A 1 -5.44 31.56 15.15
CA MET A 1 -5.06 30.46 14.21
C MET A 1 -5.55 29.16 14.85
N SER A 2 -6.51 28.44 14.26
CA SER A 2 -6.91 27.14 14.78
C SER A 2 -5.69 26.20 14.71
N LYS A 3 -5.45 25.46 15.78
CA LYS A 3 -4.36 24.48 15.84
C LYS A 3 -4.59 23.43 14.73
N LYS A 4 -3.64 23.28 13.83
CA LYS A 4 -3.74 22.31 12.73
C LYS A 4 -3.72 20.89 13.31
N ILE A 5 -4.72 20.07 12.98
CA ILE A 5 -4.79 18.67 13.44
C ILE A 5 -3.60 17.90 12.89
N LYS A 6 -2.95 17.16 13.75
CA LYS A 6 -1.76 16.37 13.44
C LYS A 6 -2.13 14.91 13.21
N VAL A 7 -1.59 14.35 12.17
CA VAL A 7 -1.81 12.95 11.78
C VAL A 7 -0.47 12.21 11.75
N ALA A 8 -0.43 10.98 12.25
CA ALA A 8 0.69 10.08 12.06
C ALA A 8 0.28 8.86 11.24
N MET A 9 1.22 8.32 10.46
CA MET A 9 1.04 7.10 9.68
C MET A 9 2.08 6.07 10.12
N VAL A 10 1.61 4.96 10.70
CA VAL A 10 2.41 3.76 10.95
C VAL A 10 2.17 2.81 9.79
N SER A 11 3.18 2.59 8.95
CA SER A 11 3.05 1.71 7.79
C SER A 11 3.87 0.43 8.00
N LEU A 12 3.17 -0.68 8.13
CA LEU A 12 3.74 -1.99 8.38
C LEU A 12 3.66 -2.87 7.14
N GLY A 13 4.50 -3.91 7.08
CA GLY A 13 4.43 -4.96 6.07
C GLY A 13 5.27 -4.68 4.83
N CYS A 14 4.69 -4.84 3.64
CA CYS A 14 5.42 -4.91 2.37
C CYS A 14 5.40 -3.60 1.58
N SER A 15 6.18 -3.56 0.50
CA SER A 15 6.25 -2.43 -0.43
C SER A 15 4.88 -1.99 -1.00
N LYS A 16 3.90 -2.91 -1.15
CA LYS A 16 2.54 -2.56 -1.60
C LYS A 16 1.81 -1.74 -0.53
N ASN A 17 1.91 -2.16 0.74
CA ASN A 17 1.36 -1.39 1.86
C ASN A 17 2.00 0.00 1.97
N GLN A 18 3.31 0.09 1.71
CA GLN A 18 3.99 1.38 1.72
C GLN A 18 3.44 2.32 0.64
N VAL A 19 3.24 1.84 -0.59
CA VAL A 19 2.61 2.63 -1.66
C VAL A 19 1.18 3.05 -1.27
N ASP A 20 0.41 2.15 -0.65
CA ASP A 20 -0.94 2.46 -0.15
C ASP A 20 -0.90 3.57 0.91
N ALA A 21 0.03 3.49 1.87
CA ALA A 21 0.21 4.53 2.89
C ALA A 21 0.60 5.89 2.27
N GLU A 22 1.51 5.91 1.32
CA GLU A 22 1.94 7.11 0.61
C GLU A 22 0.80 7.79 -0.16
N GLN A 23 -0.09 7.02 -0.77
CA GLN A 23 -1.30 7.54 -1.41
C GLN A 23 -2.31 8.08 -0.40
N MET A 24 -2.52 7.37 0.72
CA MET A 24 -3.39 7.85 1.80
C MET A 24 -2.85 9.15 2.42
N MET A 25 -1.55 9.22 2.69
CA MET A 25 -0.90 10.43 3.22
C MET A 25 -1.10 11.63 2.28
N ALA A 26 -0.96 11.45 0.97
CA ALA A 26 -1.18 12.53 0.02
C ALA A 26 -2.62 13.07 0.07
N LYS A 27 -3.62 12.18 0.11
CA LYS A 27 -5.04 12.56 0.20
C LYS A 27 -5.36 13.32 1.49
N ILE A 28 -4.80 12.88 2.62
CA ILE A 28 -4.98 13.52 3.93
C ILE A 28 -4.27 14.89 3.95
N ALA A 29 -3.06 14.99 3.39
CA ALA A 29 -2.32 16.25 3.29
C ALA A 29 -3.03 17.28 2.41
N ASP A 30 -3.64 16.86 1.31
CA ASP A 30 -4.44 17.72 0.41
C ASP A 30 -5.65 18.38 1.14
N ARG A 31 -6.14 17.79 2.25
CA ARG A 31 -7.17 18.37 3.14
C ARG A 31 -6.57 19.34 4.18
N GLY A 32 -5.26 19.50 4.21
CA GLY A 32 -4.59 20.46 5.07
C GLY A 32 -4.13 19.92 6.43
N TYR A 33 -4.24 18.63 6.68
CA TYR A 33 -3.69 17.99 7.89
C TYR A 33 -2.15 18.05 7.90
N ALA A 34 -1.56 18.10 9.11
CA ALA A 34 -0.12 18.12 9.28
C ALA A 34 0.38 16.72 9.68
N PHE A 35 1.33 16.16 8.92
CA PHE A 35 1.96 14.91 9.33
C PHE A 35 3.05 15.11 10.35
N VAL A 36 3.12 14.18 11.31
CA VAL A 36 4.18 14.05 12.31
C VAL A 36 4.74 12.63 12.28
N ALA A 37 6.02 12.49 12.54
CA ALA A 37 6.69 11.19 12.51
C ALA A 37 6.39 10.35 13.75
N GLU A 38 6.27 10.97 14.91
CA GLU A 38 6.07 10.32 16.20
C GLU A 38 4.57 10.15 16.48
N PRO A 39 4.03 8.92 16.58
CA PRO A 39 2.61 8.69 16.84
C PRO A 39 2.07 9.41 18.08
N GLY A 40 2.82 9.40 19.17
CA GLY A 40 2.44 10.06 20.44
C GLY A 40 2.37 11.59 20.37
N MET A 41 2.73 12.21 19.23
CA MET A 41 2.61 13.64 18.96
C MET A 41 1.43 13.99 18.05
N ALA A 42 0.70 12.98 17.57
CA ALA A 42 -0.44 13.13 16.66
C ALA A 42 -1.76 13.25 17.44
N ASP A 43 -2.76 13.86 16.81
CA ASP A 43 -4.14 13.80 17.26
C ASP A 43 -4.84 12.54 16.74
N ILE A 44 -4.54 12.14 15.49
CA ILE A 44 -5.08 10.96 14.81
C ILE A 44 -3.91 10.09 14.33
N VAL A 45 -3.96 8.79 14.61
CA VAL A 45 -2.95 7.83 14.11
C VAL A 45 -3.61 6.81 13.19
N LEU A 46 -3.06 6.66 12.00
CA LEU A 46 -3.42 5.59 11.07
C LEU A 46 -2.38 4.48 11.15
N VAL A 47 -2.85 3.21 11.24
CA VAL A 47 -1.99 2.03 11.16
C VAL A 47 -2.34 1.24 9.91
N ASN A 48 -1.43 1.20 8.96
CA ASN A 48 -1.56 0.38 7.76
C ASN A 48 -0.90 -0.98 7.98
N THR A 49 -1.71 -2.01 8.17
CA THR A 49 -1.33 -3.31 8.72
C THR A 49 -1.05 -4.37 7.66
N CYS A 50 -0.19 -5.33 7.98
CA CYS A 50 0.02 -6.55 7.20
C CYS A 50 -0.76 -7.72 7.83
N GLY A 51 -1.47 -8.48 6.99
CA GLY A 51 -2.26 -9.66 7.41
C GLY A 51 -1.83 -10.97 6.75
N PHE A 52 -0.60 -11.03 6.17
CA PHE A 52 -0.18 -12.17 5.35
C PHE A 52 0.46 -13.29 6.19
N ILE A 53 1.56 -13.00 6.89
CA ILE A 53 2.28 -13.96 7.71
C ILE A 53 2.02 -13.73 9.20
N GLN A 54 2.26 -14.74 10.02
CA GLN A 54 1.95 -14.69 11.44
C GLN A 54 2.73 -13.59 12.18
N SER A 55 4.04 -13.50 11.97
CA SER A 55 4.88 -12.47 12.62
C SER A 55 4.46 -11.06 12.28
N ALA A 56 4.02 -10.80 11.04
CA ALA A 56 3.53 -9.47 10.64
C ALA A 56 2.15 -9.14 11.26
N LYS A 57 1.32 -10.14 11.56
CA LYS A 57 0.08 -9.94 12.32
C LYS A 57 0.39 -9.61 13.78
N GLU A 58 1.33 -10.32 14.39
CA GLU A 58 1.78 -10.06 15.77
C GLU A 58 2.38 -8.66 15.91
N GLU A 59 3.21 -8.22 14.95
CA GLU A 59 3.74 -6.87 14.88
C GLU A 59 2.61 -5.84 14.80
N ALA A 60 1.62 -6.05 13.91
CA ALA A 60 0.50 -5.14 13.74
C ALA A 60 -0.35 -5.03 15.01
N ILE A 61 -0.64 -6.16 15.68
CA ILE A 61 -1.37 -6.18 16.94
C ILE A 61 -0.57 -5.47 18.05
N GLY A 62 0.75 -5.70 18.11
CA GLY A 62 1.62 -5.01 19.07
C GLY A 62 1.53 -3.49 18.93
N TRP A 63 1.63 -2.98 17.71
CA TRP A 63 1.46 -1.54 17.43
C TRP A 63 0.07 -1.00 17.82
N ILE A 64 -0.99 -1.76 17.55
CA ILE A 64 -2.35 -1.37 17.90
C ILE A 64 -2.50 -1.26 19.42
N MET A 65 -1.97 -2.24 20.18
CA MET A 65 -2.00 -2.20 21.64
C MET A 65 -1.24 -1.00 22.21
N GLU A 66 -0.06 -0.70 21.66
CA GLU A 66 0.71 0.50 22.07
C GLU A 66 -0.07 1.80 21.80
N LEU A 67 -0.77 1.88 20.66
CA LEU A 67 -1.59 3.05 20.33
C LEU A 67 -2.83 3.15 21.24
N ILE A 68 -3.43 2.04 21.64
CA ILE A 68 -4.53 2.02 22.62
C ILE A 68 -4.03 2.57 23.96
N ASP A 69 -2.84 2.19 24.41
CA ASP A 69 -2.24 2.73 25.63
C ASP A 69 -2.02 4.23 25.51
N LEU A 70 -1.46 4.72 24.38
CA LEU A 70 -1.30 6.15 24.13
C LEU A 70 -2.64 6.91 24.10
N LYS A 71 -3.70 6.29 23.62
CA LYS A 71 -5.04 6.87 23.63
C LYS A 71 -5.61 6.94 25.03
N ASN A 72 -5.44 5.91 25.85
CA ASN A 72 -5.86 5.86 27.24
C ASN A 72 -5.12 6.89 28.10
N GLU A 73 -3.83 7.14 27.79
CA GLU A 73 -3.04 8.24 28.38
C GLU A 73 -3.46 9.65 27.91
N GLY A 74 -4.35 9.75 26.94
CA GLY A 74 -4.82 11.01 26.36
C GLY A 74 -3.82 11.70 25.43
N ARG A 75 -2.76 11.01 25.02
CA ARG A 75 -1.72 11.53 24.11
C ARG A 75 -2.17 11.60 22.67
N ILE A 76 -2.96 10.63 22.25
CA ILE A 76 -3.64 10.63 20.94
C ILE A 76 -5.15 10.60 21.13
N LYS A 77 -5.91 10.98 20.11
CA LYS A 77 -7.37 11.11 20.19
C LYS A 77 -8.09 10.04 19.40
N ARG A 78 -7.55 9.63 18.24
CA ARG A 78 -8.18 8.67 17.33
C ARG A 78 -7.17 7.68 16.79
N ILE A 79 -7.65 6.43 16.62
CA ILE A 79 -6.92 5.32 15.99
C ILE A 79 -7.74 4.83 14.81
N ILE A 80 -7.14 4.84 13.62
CA ILE A 80 -7.70 4.26 12.39
C ILE A 80 -6.83 3.09 11.99
N VAL A 81 -7.41 1.90 11.88
CA VAL A 81 -6.68 0.71 11.42
C VAL A 81 -7.09 0.37 10.00
N THR A 82 -6.11 0.13 9.14
CA THR A 82 -6.31 -0.21 7.75
C THR A 82 -5.29 -1.26 7.28
N GLY A 83 -5.37 -1.67 6.02
CA GLY A 83 -4.40 -2.60 5.43
C GLY A 83 -4.91 -4.02 5.27
N CYS A 84 -3.95 -4.93 5.09
CA CYS A 84 -4.26 -6.34 4.80
C CYS A 84 -4.87 -7.08 6.00
N LEU A 85 -4.54 -6.69 7.24
CA LEU A 85 -5.08 -7.34 8.43
C LEU A 85 -6.56 -6.97 8.61
N SER A 86 -6.88 -5.67 8.56
CA SER A 86 -8.26 -5.18 8.64
C SER A 86 -9.13 -5.74 7.52
N GLU A 87 -8.63 -5.79 6.28
CA GLU A 87 -9.36 -6.37 5.15
C GLU A 87 -9.61 -7.88 5.31
N ARG A 88 -8.69 -8.60 5.96
CA ARG A 88 -8.78 -10.05 6.14
C ARG A 88 -9.80 -10.44 7.20
N TYR A 89 -9.89 -9.70 8.30
CA TYR A 89 -10.68 -10.05 9.48
C TYR A 89 -11.92 -9.14 9.68
N ARG A 90 -11.99 -8.00 9.02
CA ARG A 90 -13.16 -7.10 8.95
C ARG A 90 -13.86 -6.87 10.30
N ASP A 91 -15.16 -7.23 10.36
CA ASP A 91 -16.02 -6.97 11.53
C ASP A 91 -15.50 -7.67 12.80
N GLN A 92 -14.96 -8.90 12.67
CA GLN A 92 -14.36 -9.61 13.79
C GLN A 92 -13.21 -8.79 14.43
N PHE A 93 -12.41 -8.12 13.59
CA PHE A 93 -11.33 -7.27 14.09
C PHE A 93 -11.84 -6.05 14.86
N ALA A 94 -12.94 -5.44 14.39
CA ALA A 94 -13.56 -4.30 15.07
C ALA A 94 -14.21 -4.70 16.41
N GLU A 95 -14.73 -5.92 16.50
CA GLU A 95 -15.30 -6.46 17.75
C GLU A 95 -14.23 -6.76 18.81
N GLU A 96 -13.05 -7.24 18.38
CA GLU A 96 -11.96 -7.57 19.29
C GLU A 96 -11.22 -6.32 19.83
N PHE A 97 -11.27 -5.19 19.13
CA PHE A 97 -10.59 -3.94 19.49
C PHE A 97 -11.55 -2.75 19.52
N PRO A 98 -12.46 -2.70 20.50
CA PRO A 98 -13.46 -1.62 20.59
C PRO A 98 -12.86 -0.23 20.88
N GLU A 99 -11.60 -0.14 21.28
CA GLU A 99 -10.89 1.13 21.49
C GLU A 99 -10.47 1.82 20.18
N ILE A 100 -10.48 1.08 19.06
CA ILE A 100 -10.21 1.63 17.72
C ILE A 100 -11.41 2.45 17.27
N ASP A 101 -11.18 3.60 16.64
CA ASP A 101 -12.24 4.50 16.21
C ASP A 101 -12.80 4.11 14.83
N ALA A 102 -11.95 3.63 13.93
CA ALA A 102 -12.35 3.16 12.59
C ALA A 102 -11.49 2.02 12.07
N VAL A 103 -12.14 1.08 11.38
CA VAL A 103 -11.48 0.00 10.62
C VAL A 103 -11.80 0.18 9.13
N VAL A 104 -10.74 0.35 8.31
CA VAL A 104 -10.87 0.74 6.91
C VAL A 104 -10.29 -0.34 6.00
N GLY A 105 -11.11 -0.87 5.11
CA GLY A 105 -10.70 -1.82 4.09
C GLY A 105 -9.96 -1.16 2.92
N ILE A 106 -9.24 -1.98 2.14
CA ILE A 106 -8.40 -1.53 1.03
C ILE A 106 -9.19 -0.75 -0.02
N ALA A 107 -10.43 -1.13 -0.29
CA ALA A 107 -11.29 -0.47 -1.27
C ALA A 107 -11.64 0.99 -0.90
N GLU A 108 -11.58 1.34 0.37
CA GLU A 108 -11.99 2.65 0.88
C GLU A 108 -10.83 3.66 1.00
N TYR A 109 -9.61 3.32 0.57
CA TYR A 109 -8.47 4.26 0.57
C TYR A 109 -8.72 5.54 -0.22
N GLY A 110 -9.62 5.47 -1.22
CA GLY A 110 -10.10 6.65 -1.94
C GLY A 110 -10.77 7.68 -1.04
N LYS A 111 -11.47 7.23 0.02
CA LYS A 111 -12.26 8.04 0.94
C LYS A 111 -11.55 8.30 2.27
N ILE A 112 -10.29 7.93 2.41
CA ILE A 112 -9.58 8.01 3.70
C ILE A 112 -9.59 9.42 4.30
N ALA A 113 -9.49 10.46 3.46
CA ALA A 113 -9.55 11.83 3.92
C ALA A 113 -10.94 12.20 4.50
N ASP A 114 -12.02 11.74 3.87
CA ASP A 114 -13.39 11.97 4.37
C ASP A 114 -13.62 11.21 5.68
N ILE A 115 -13.04 10.01 5.83
CA ILE A 115 -13.10 9.23 7.08
C ILE A 115 -12.35 9.98 8.18
N VAL A 116 -11.17 10.51 7.90
CA VAL A 116 -10.40 11.34 8.86
C VAL A 116 -11.19 12.59 9.24
N ASP A 117 -11.79 13.30 8.27
CA ASP A 117 -12.63 14.49 8.52
C ASP A 117 -13.79 14.16 9.48
N GLY A 118 -14.43 12.99 9.32
CA GLY A 118 -15.51 12.52 10.18
C GLY A 118 -15.10 12.24 11.64
N LEU A 119 -13.80 12.07 11.89
CA LEU A 119 -13.24 11.75 13.23
C LEU A 119 -12.59 12.95 13.94
N THR A 120 -12.73 14.15 13.41
CA THR A 120 -12.09 15.37 13.98
C THR A 120 -12.83 16.04 15.11
N ASP A 121 -14.09 15.66 15.36
CA ASP A 121 -14.85 16.11 16.54
C ASP A 121 -14.41 15.29 17.76
N PHE A 122 -13.36 15.76 18.44
CA PHE A 122 -12.77 15.05 19.57
C PHE A 122 -13.62 15.14 20.86
N ASP A 123 -14.61 16.02 20.91
CA ASP A 123 -15.53 16.15 22.04
C ASP A 123 -16.63 15.07 22.03
N LYS A 124 -16.79 14.36 20.89
CA LYS A 124 -17.70 13.25 20.74
C LYS A 124 -16.94 11.93 20.57
N PRO A 125 -17.46 10.81 21.11
CA PRO A 125 -16.93 9.49 20.80
C PRO A 125 -17.09 9.20 19.29
N ALA A 126 -16.18 8.42 18.71
CA ALA A 126 -16.27 8.00 17.30
C ALA A 126 -17.44 7.04 17.06
N HIS A 127 -17.78 6.24 18.05
CA HIS A 127 -18.93 5.32 18.10
C HIS A 127 -19.46 5.23 19.53
N ALA A 128 -20.62 4.63 19.70
CA ALA A 128 -21.22 4.50 21.04
C ALA A 128 -20.38 3.59 21.94
N GLU A 129 -20.34 3.90 23.23
CA GLU A 129 -19.62 3.08 24.22
C GLU A 129 -20.14 1.64 24.22
N GLY A 130 -19.21 0.68 24.20
CA GLY A 130 -19.54 -0.76 24.15
C GLY A 130 -19.97 -1.27 22.76
N THR A 131 -19.85 -0.45 21.70
CA THR A 131 -20.06 -0.90 20.32
C THR A 131 -18.72 -1.07 19.60
N PRO A 132 -18.65 -1.95 18.56
CA PRO A 132 -17.46 -2.09 17.74
C PRO A 132 -17.08 -0.79 17.02
N ALA A 133 -15.82 -0.69 16.61
CA ALA A 133 -15.32 0.39 15.77
C ALA A 133 -16.14 0.56 14.48
N VAL A 134 -16.20 1.78 13.95
CA VAL A 134 -16.89 2.03 12.67
C VAL A 134 -16.13 1.36 11.52
N CYS A 135 -16.83 0.51 10.78
CA CYS A 135 -16.25 -0.26 9.67
C CYS A 135 -16.56 0.35 8.32
N TYR A 136 -15.54 0.54 7.50
CA TYR A 136 -15.61 1.02 6.11
C TYR A 136 -15.04 -0.03 5.17
N PHE A 137 -15.91 -0.78 4.48
CA PHE A 137 -15.51 -1.81 3.53
C PHE A 137 -16.29 -1.68 2.23
N GLY A 138 -15.56 -1.64 1.11
CA GLY A 138 -16.10 -1.60 -0.24
C GLY A 138 -15.79 -2.87 -1.04
N LYS A 139 -16.04 -2.82 -2.35
CA LYS A 139 -15.64 -3.87 -3.28
C LYS A 139 -14.18 -3.68 -3.67
N LYS A 140 -13.39 -4.74 -3.61
CA LYS A 140 -11.93 -4.71 -3.86
C LYS A 140 -11.58 -4.22 -5.27
N GLU A 141 -12.48 -4.46 -6.21
CA GLU A 141 -12.35 -4.01 -7.60
C GLU A 141 -12.41 -2.49 -7.73
N GLU A 142 -12.99 -1.79 -6.76
CA GLU A 142 -13.13 -0.33 -6.73
C GLU A 142 -11.87 0.36 -6.16
N HIS A 143 -10.90 -0.40 -5.64
CA HIS A 143 -9.63 0.16 -5.16
C HIS A 143 -8.87 0.83 -6.31
N SER A 144 -8.72 2.14 -6.22
CA SER A 144 -7.89 2.91 -7.16
C SER A 144 -6.42 2.76 -6.83
N MET A 145 -5.63 2.36 -7.81
CA MET A 145 -4.16 2.31 -7.71
C MET A 145 -3.50 3.63 -8.11
N GLU A 146 -4.29 4.58 -8.59
CA GLU A 146 -3.80 5.86 -9.12
C GLU A 146 -3.87 6.98 -8.07
N GLY A 147 -3.09 8.03 -8.29
CA GLY A 147 -3.11 9.24 -7.50
C GLY A 147 -1.75 9.72 -7.02
N LYS A 148 -1.73 10.91 -6.45
CA LYS A 148 -0.53 11.50 -5.85
C LYS A 148 -0.04 10.67 -4.67
N ARG A 149 1.26 10.77 -4.41
CA ARG A 149 1.92 10.08 -3.28
C ARG A 149 2.85 11.04 -2.54
N ILE A 150 2.96 10.85 -1.24
CA ILE A 150 4.04 11.41 -0.43
C ILE A 150 5.06 10.29 -0.25
N ILE A 151 6.18 10.38 -0.96
CA ILE A 151 7.20 9.34 -0.96
C ILE A 151 7.83 9.23 0.42
N SER A 152 7.81 8.04 0.99
CA SER A 152 8.34 7.71 2.31
C SER A 152 9.62 6.89 2.30
N THR A 153 10.07 6.49 1.11
CA THR A 153 11.39 5.86 0.91
C THR A 153 12.51 6.90 0.98
N LEU A 154 13.76 6.42 1.00
CA LEU A 154 14.91 7.30 0.81
C LEU A 154 14.82 7.99 -0.56
N PRO A 155 15.28 9.25 -0.70
CA PRO A 155 14.98 10.08 -1.88
C PRO A 155 15.53 9.55 -3.20
N HIS A 156 16.44 8.58 -3.17
CA HIS A 156 17.05 8.02 -4.39
C HIS A 156 16.26 6.88 -5.01
N TYR A 157 15.28 6.28 -4.33
CA TYR A 157 14.45 5.21 -4.91
C TYR A 157 12.97 5.34 -4.53
N ALA A 158 12.10 4.77 -5.36
CA ALA A 158 10.68 4.65 -5.07
C ALA A 158 10.13 3.30 -5.55
N TYR A 159 9.15 2.78 -4.83
CA TYR A 159 8.37 1.66 -5.33
C TYR A 159 7.37 2.13 -6.39
N LEU A 160 7.24 1.36 -7.47
CA LEU A 160 6.29 1.58 -8.55
C LEU A 160 5.36 0.39 -8.66
N ARG A 161 4.14 0.53 -8.14
CA ARG A 161 3.13 -0.52 -8.27
C ARG A 161 2.54 -0.52 -9.67
N ILE A 162 2.67 -1.62 -10.40
CA ILE A 162 2.16 -1.78 -11.76
C ILE A 162 0.88 -2.60 -11.85
N ALA A 163 0.56 -3.36 -10.80
CA ALA A 163 -0.67 -4.14 -10.66
C ALA A 163 -0.97 -4.43 -9.19
N ASP A 164 -2.20 -4.83 -8.89
CA ASP A 164 -2.63 -5.31 -7.57
C ASP A 164 -3.49 -6.58 -7.69
N GLY A 165 -3.61 -7.35 -6.58
CA GLY A 165 -4.30 -8.63 -6.57
C GLY A 165 -3.52 -9.77 -7.21
N CYS A 166 -4.04 -10.99 -7.14
CA CYS A 166 -3.35 -12.17 -7.66
C CYS A 166 -4.32 -13.29 -8.01
N ASP A 167 -4.12 -13.95 -9.16
CA ASP A 167 -4.90 -15.09 -9.62
C ASP A 167 -4.11 -16.43 -9.57
N ASN A 168 -2.90 -16.45 -8.99
CA ASN A 168 -2.09 -17.67 -8.94
C ASN A 168 -2.65 -18.74 -7.98
N CYS A 169 -3.55 -18.35 -7.06
CA CYS A 169 -4.29 -19.28 -6.18
C CYS A 169 -3.41 -20.31 -5.44
N CYS A 170 -2.20 -19.93 -5.01
CA CYS A 170 -1.35 -20.79 -4.19
C CYS A 170 -2.09 -21.20 -2.92
N THR A 171 -2.04 -22.48 -2.54
CA THR A 171 -2.87 -23.10 -1.48
C THR A 171 -2.75 -22.42 -0.11
N TYR A 172 -1.58 -21.89 0.22
CA TYR A 172 -1.28 -21.22 1.49
C TYR A 172 -1.53 -19.69 1.47
N CYS A 173 -1.83 -19.11 0.29
CA CYS A 173 -1.81 -17.67 0.09
C CYS A 173 -3.18 -17.03 0.29
N ALA A 174 -3.26 -16.04 1.19
CA ALA A 174 -4.48 -15.29 1.45
C ALA A 174 -4.67 -14.07 0.51
N ILE A 175 -3.70 -13.75 -0.36
CA ILE A 175 -3.73 -12.53 -1.19
C ILE A 175 -4.99 -12.42 -2.07
N PRO A 176 -5.46 -13.47 -2.78
CA PRO A 176 -6.69 -13.36 -3.55
C PRO A 176 -7.92 -12.96 -2.70
N LYS A 177 -7.96 -13.42 -1.43
CA LYS A 177 -9.02 -13.05 -0.48
C LYS A 177 -8.87 -11.63 0.04
N ILE A 178 -7.64 -11.12 0.18
CA ILE A 178 -7.36 -9.80 0.74
C ILE A 178 -7.43 -8.71 -0.35
N ARG A 179 -6.68 -8.88 -1.47
CA ARG A 179 -6.52 -7.86 -2.51
C ARG A 179 -7.32 -8.12 -3.78
N GLY A 180 -8.03 -9.26 -3.84
CA GLY A 180 -8.87 -9.62 -4.98
C GLY A 180 -8.08 -10.17 -6.17
N ARG A 181 -8.74 -10.18 -7.34
CA ARG A 181 -8.17 -10.64 -8.60
C ARG A 181 -7.08 -9.72 -9.10
N TYR A 182 -6.21 -10.26 -9.94
CA TYR A 182 -5.13 -9.49 -10.56
C TYR A 182 -5.67 -8.39 -11.47
N ARG A 183 -5.18 -7.17 -11.30
CA ARG A 183 -5.55 -5.99 -12.08
C ARG A 183 -4.31 -5.19 -12.41
N SER A 184 -3.99 -5.08 -13.71
CA SER A 184 -2.91 -4.22 -14.21
C SER A 184 -3.34 -2.75 -14.21
N ARG A 185 -2.40 -1.87 -13.94
CA ARG A 185 -2.54 -0.43 -14.23
C ARG A 185 -2.27 -0.18 -15.71
N LYS A 186 -2.85 0.90 -16.25
CA LYS A 186 -2.55 1.33 -17.61
C LYS A 186 -1.09 1.75 -17.74
N MET A 187 -0.49 1.41 -18.86
CA MET A 187 0.92 1.67 -19.14
C MET A 187 1.22 3.17 -19.12
N GLU A 188 0.32 3.98 -19.66
CA GLU A 188 0.43 5.44 -19.71
C GLU A 188 0.51 6.06 -18.32
N ASP A 189 -0.34 5.60 -17.39
CA ASP A 189 -0.39 6.10 -16.01
C ASP A 189 0.89 5.74 -15.24
N ILE A 190 1.41 4.53 -15.46
CA ILE A 190 2.68 4.07 -14.87
C ILE A 190 3.86 4.90 -15.38
N VAL A 191 3.91 5.14 -16.69
CA VAL A 191 4.97 5.94 -17.32
C VAL A 191 4.93 7.39 -16.82
N GLU A 192 3.73 7.98 -16.70
CA GLU A 192 3.60 9.36 -16.21
C GLU A 192 3.99 9.46 -14.72
N GLU A 193 3.54 8.56 -13.86
CA GLU A 193 4.00 8.52 -12.46
C GLU A 193 5.52 8.42 -12.38
N THR A 194 6.12 7.58 -13.22
CA THR A 194 7.57 7.40 -13.24
C THR A 194 8.33 8.65 -13.68
N ARG A 195 7.78 9.41 -14.66
CA ARG A 195 8.33 10.71 -15.06
C ARG A 195 8.31 11.72 -13.92
N LEU A 196 7.20 11.76 -13.16
CA LEU A 196 7.10 12.64 -12.00
C LEU A 196 8.14 12.27 -10.94
N LEU A 197 8.27 10.99 -10.60
CA LEU A 197 9.26 10.50 -9.65
C LEU A 197 10.71 10.82 -10.09
N ALA A 198 11.03 10.63 -11.36
CA ALA A 198 12.35 10.95 -11.90
C ALA A 198 12.65 12.46 -11.86
N ARG A 199 11.63 13.31 -12.15
CA ARG A 199 11.71 14.78 -12.03
C ARG A 199 11.96 15.22 -10.59
N ASP A 200 11.35 14.52 -9.62
CA ASP A 200 11.53 14.77 -8.18
C ASP A 200 12.88 14.23 -7.64
N GLY A 201 13.70 13.64 -8.52
CA GLY A 201 15.07 13.25 -8.20
C GLY A 201 15.28 11.77 -7.92
N VAL A 202 14.25 10.94 -7.99
CA VAL A 202 14.36 9.48 -7.85
C VAL A 202 15.28 8.92 -8.93
N LYS A 203 16.20 8.03 -8.53
CA LYS A 203 17.20 7.41 -9.43
C LYS A 203 16.94 5.95 -9.70
N GLU A 204 16.27 5.27 -8.79
CA GLU A 204 15.91 3.86 -8.92
C GLU A 204 14.39 3.68 -8.76
N ILE A 205 13.79 2.99 -9.72
CA ILE A 205 12.40 2.52 -9.61
C ILE A 205 12.41 1.02 -9.30
N VAL A 206 11.73 0.66 -8.22
CA VAL A 206 11.51 -0.74 -7.84
C VAL A 206 10.09 -1.12 -8.21
N ILE A 207 9.95 -1.86 -9.31
CA ILE A 207 8.65 -2.33 -9.84
C ILE A 207 8.11 -3.43 -8.94
N ILE A 208 6.85 -3.26 -8.52
CA ILE A 208 6.15 -4.19 -7.62
C ILE A 208 4.74 -4.53 -8.10
N ALA A 209 4.36 -5.77 -7.85
CA ALA A 209 2.99 -6.31 -7.87
C ALA A 209 3.00 -7.56 -6.97
N GLN A 210 1.92 -8.33 -6.93
CA GLN A 210 1.97 -9.69 -6.39
C GLN A 210 2.62 -10.68 -7.35
N ASP A 211 2.58 -10.36 -8.64
CA ASP A 211 3.25 -11.06 -9.73
C ASP A 211 3.54 -10.05 -10.85
N VAL A 212 4.76 -9.53 -10.88
CA VAL A 212 5.18 -8.51 -11.86
C VAL A 212 5.23 -9.10 -13.28
N SER A 213 5.62 -10.37 -13.40
CA SER A 213 5.75 -11.05 -14.70
C SER A 213 4.41 -11.25 -15.43
N ARG A 214 3.26 -11.11 -14.73
CA ARG A 214 1.91 -11.22 -15.30
C ARG A 214 1.40 -9.92 -15.93
N TYR A 215 2.10 -8.82 -15.81
CA TYR A 215 1.62 -7.51 -16.21
C TYR A 215 1.07 -7.46 -17.65
N GLY A 216 -0.12 -6.89 -17.78
CA GLY A 216 -0.81 -6.66 -19.04
C GLY A 216 -1.68 -7.81 -19.55
N LEU A 217 -1.57 -9.01 -18.95
CA LEU A 217 -2.34 -10.17 -19.45
C LEU A 217 -3.86 -9.94 -19.34
N ASP A 218 -4.33 -9.31 -18.28
CA ASP A 218 -5.73 -8.97 -18.06
C ASP A 218 -6.19 -7.75 -18.87
N LEU A 219 -5.32 -6.78 -19.09
CA LEU A 219 -5.65 -5.49 -19.70
C LEU A 219 -5.40 -5.45 -21.22
N TYR A 220 -4.32 -6.12 -21.68
CA TYR A 220 -3.87 -6.09 -23.08
C TYR A 220 -3.93 -7.47 -23.77
N ASN A 221 -4.42 -8.52 -23.08
CA ASN A 221 -4.44 -9.92 -23.54
C ASN A 221 -3.05 -10.47 -23.95
N ARG A 222 -1.99 -9.94 -23.36
CA ARG A 222 -0.59 -10.37 -23.55
C ARG A 222 0.28 -9.98 -22.37
N LEU A 223 1.41 -10.63 -22.21
CA LEU A 223 2.45 -10.22 -21.24
C LEU A 223 3.12 -8.96 -21.79
N ALA A 224 2.82 -7.81 -21.18
CA ALA A 224 3.25 -6.50 -21.65
C ALA A 224 4.40 -5.89 -20.81
N LEU A 225 4.99 -6.68 -19.91
CA LEU A 225 6.09 -6.21 -19.07
C LEU A 225 7.32 -5.74 -19.88
N PRO A 226 7.79 -6.46 -20.93
CA PRO A 226 8.93 -5.99 -21.71
C PRO A 226 8.68 -4.63 -22.36
N GLU A 227 7.48 -4.39 -22.93
CA GLU A 227 7.11 -3.10 -23.53
C GLU A 227 7.07 -1.99 -22.48
N LEU A 228 6.51 -2.24 -21.28
CA LEU A 228 6.53 -1.28 -20.19
C LEU A 228 7.96 -0.92 -19.80
N LEU A 229 8.83 -1.91 -19.63
CA LEU A 229 10.23 -1.72 -19.28
C LEU A 229 10.98 -0.86 -20.32
N ASP A 230 10.75 -1.10 -21.60
CA ASP A 230 11.35 -0.29 -22.67
C ASP A 230 10.96 1.19 -22.52
N LYS A 231 9.67 1.49 -22.34
CA LYS A 231 9.19 2.86 -22.13
C LYS A 231 9.73 3.50 -20.85
N LEU A 232 9.87 2.74 -19.77
CA LEU A 232 10.49 3.25 -18.55
C LEU A 232 11.98 3.54 -18.71
N CYS A 233 12.67 2.76 -19.52
CA CYS A 233 14.09 2.99 -19.82
C CYS A 233 14.35 4.29 -20.62
N GLU A 234 13.35 4.78 -21.38
CA GLU A 234 13.42 6.05 -22.11
C GLU A 234 13.35 7.28 -21.18
N ILE A 235 12.92 7.11 -19.93
CA ILE A 235 12.76 8.23 -19.00
C ILE A 235 14.12 8.74 -18.53
N ASP A 236 14.37 10.02 -18.78
CA ASP A 236 15.58 10.69 -18.30
C ASP A 236 15.59 10.81 -16.78
N GLY A 237 16.82 10.81 -16.23
CA GLY A 237 17.02 10.94 -14.78
C GLY A 237 17.03 9.63 -14.01
N LEU A 238 16.40 8.56 -14.53
CA LEU A 238 16.48 7.22 -13.95
C LEU A 238 17.84 6.55 -14.29
N LYS A 239 18.38 5.86 -13.30
CA LYS A 239 19.59 5.03 -13.44
C LYS A 239 19.29 3.55 -13.40
N TRP A 240 18.34 3.12 -12.54
CA TRP A 240 18.05 1.71 -12.31
C TRP A 240 16.55 1.44 -12.28
N ILE A 241 16.19 0.31 -12.85
CA ILE A 241 14.85 -0.28 -12.82
C ILE A 241 15.01 -1.71 -12.30
N ARG A 242 14.42 -1.98 -11.14
CA ARG A 242 14.46 -3.29 -10.48
C ARG A 242 13.07 -3.91 -10.48
N MET A 243 12.98 -5.22 -10.66
CA MET A 243 11.73 -5.98 -10.59
C MET A 243 11.75 -6.88 -9.37
N LEU A 244 10.65 -6.88 -8.59
CA LEU A 244 10.43 -7.80 -7.47
C LEU A 244 9.18 -8.64 -7.73
N TYR A 245 9.15 -9.85 -7.14
CA TYR A 245 7.99 -10.75 -7.20
C TYR A 245 7.67 -11.27 -8.61
N CYS A 246 8.66 -11.82 -9.28
CA CYS A 246 8.49 -12.50 -10.57
C CYS A 246 8.05 -13.95 -10.37
N TYR A 247 7.20 -14.46 -11.27
CA TYR A 247 6.77 -15.85 -11.27
C TYR A 247 7.50 -16.62 -12.37
N PRO A 248 8.19 -17.75 -12.08
CA PRO A 248 9.10 -18.41 -13.01
C PRO A 248 8.48 -18.74 -14.37
N GLU A 249 7.24 -19.24 -14.38
CA GLU A 249 6.56 -19.68 -15.59
C GLU A 249 6.22 -18.56 -16.57
N ARG A 250 6.39 -17.29 -16.17
CA ARG A 250 6.12 -16.11 -17.00
C ARG A 250 7.36 -15.31 -17.32
N ILE A 251 8.53 -15.86 -17.03
CA ILE A 251 9.81 -15.28 -17.47
C ILE A 251 10.03 -15.76 -18.90
N THR A 252 9.64 -14.91 -19.87
CA THR A 252 9.75 -15.21 -21.30
C THR A 252 11.11 -14.80 -21.86
N ASP A 253 11.47 -15.36 -23.03
CA ASP A 253 12.67 -14.96 -23.76
C ASP A 253 12.65 -13.47 -24.11
N GLU A 254 11.47 -12.90 -24.43
CA GLU A 254 11.32 -11.45 -24.67
C GLU A 254 11.69 -10.62 -23.44
N LEU A 255 11.31 -11.06 -22.22
CA LEU A 255 11.70 -10.37 -20.99
C LEU A 255 13.23 -10.46 -20.79
N ILE A 256 13.81 -11.64 -21.00
CA ILE A 256 15.27 -11.86 -20.87
C ILE A 256 16.01 -11.00 -21.88
N ASP A 257 15.56 -10.93 -23.14
CA ASP A 257 16.18 -10.10 -24.16
C ASP A 257 16.01 -8.61 -23.90
N CYS A 258 14.86 -8.18 -23.36
CA CYS A 258 14.68 -6.82 -22.86
C CYS A 258 15.69 -6.50 -21.76
N MET A 259 15.85 -7.37 -20.78
CA MET A 259 16.83 -7.20 -19.71
C MET A 259 18.26 -7.15 -20.23
N LYS A 260 18.61 -7.92 -21.25
CA LYS A 260 19.98 -7.90 -21.84
C LYS A 260 20.28 -6.58 -22.55
N ARG A 261 19.34 -6.06 -23.37
CA ARG A 261 19.57 -4.87 -24.21
C ARG A 261 19.44 -3.55 -23.46
N GLN A 262 18.74 -3.52 -22.31
CA GLN A 262 18.47 -2.30 -21.55
C GLN A 262 19.43 -2.17 -20.36
N ASP A 263 20.32 -1.20 -20.40
CA ASP A 263 21.34 -0.99 -19.35
C ASP A 263 20.75 -0.52 -18.02
N LYS A 264 19.63 0.20 -18.04
CA LYS A 264 18.94 0.66 -16.83
C LYS A 264 18.30 -0.47 -16.05
N ILE A 265 18.01 -1.62 -16.68
CA ILE A 265 17.38 -2.76 -15.99
C ILE A 265 18.45 -3.53 -15.22
N VAL A 266 18.25 -3.61 -13.90
CA VAL A 266 19.13 -4.41 -13.03
C VAL A 266 19.06 -5.88 -13.42
N LYS A 267 20.22 -6.51 -13.62
CA LYS A 267 20.33 -7.92 -14.05
C LYS A 267 20.06 -8.87 -12.86
N TYR A 268 18.90 -8.70 -12.25
CA TYR A 268 18.44 -9.43 -11.08
C TYR A 268 16.94 -9.67 -11.18
N LEU A 269 16.50 -10.86 -10.84
CA LEU A 269 15.09 -11.25 -10.71
C LEU A 269 14.84 -11.76 -9.29
N ASP A 270 13.86 -11.17 -8.63
CA ASP A 270 13.32 -11.68 -7.38
C ASP A 270 12.26 -12.74 -7.68
N ILE A 271 12.58 -13.99 -7.39
CA ILE A 271 11.71 -15.14 -7.62
C ILE A 271 11.42 -15.80 -6.28
N PRO A 272 10.26 -15.52 -5.66
CA PRO A 272 9.90 -16.14 -4.40
C PRO A 272 9.83 -17.66 -4.52
N ASP A 273 10.52 -18.37 -3.66
CA ASP A 273 10.40 -19.82 -3.56
C ASP A 273 8.99 -20.19 -3.06
N ARG A 274 8.25 -20.90 -3.88
CA ARG A 274 6.87 -21.31 -3.58
C ARG A 274 6.77 -22.80 -3.24
N LYS A 275 7.89 -23.55 -3.28
CA LYS A 275 7.93 -24.99 -3.10
C LYS A 275 8.44 -25.39 -1.72
N SER A 276 9.33 -24.61 -1.12
CA SER A 276 9.95 -24.93 0.18
C SER A 276 9.22 -24.32 1.39
N VAL A 277 8.09 -23.65 1.18
CA VAL A 277 7.23 -23.23 2.29
C VAL A 277 6.30 -24.39 2.65
N VAL A 278 6.82 -25.34 3.38
CA VAL A 278 6.07 -26.41 4.02
C VAL A 278 5.94 -26.10 5.50
#